data_6e00843cc8552d3af48372d48f0a6326
#
_entry.id   6e00843cc8552d3af48372d48f0a6326
#
_cell.length_a   1.000
_cell.length_b   1.000
_cell.length_c   1.000
_cell.angle_alpha   90.00
_cell.angle_beta   90.00
_cell.angle_gamma   90.00
#
_symmetry.space_group_name_H-M   'P 1'
#
loop_
_entity.id
_entity.type
_entity.pdbx_description
1 polymer ?
#
loop_
_entity_poly.entity_id
_entity_poly.type
_entity_poly.pdbx_seq_one_letter_code
_entity_poly.pdbx_strand_id
1 'polypeptide(L)'
;MYKRQVSREVIADSIETVVGCLGYDGLITIGGCYKNMPGCLIGMARLNRPSIFIYGGSIKPSNEKTDYVTVSEKVGEFSKGDIDEKELIHYEKISVEGPGSCGGMYTANTMASAIEALGMSLPGSSSQDAISKSKNEDCVTAGKAIMNLLEKDLKPVSYTHLRAHETV
;
A
#
# COMPACT_ATOMS: atom_id res chain seq x y z
N MET A 1 -17.74 13.55 -3.29
CA MET A 1 -16.57 13.19 -4.11
C MET A 1 -15.35 14.05 -3.82
N TYR A 2 -15.48 15.37 -3.74
CA TYR A 2 -14.36 16.31 -3.51
C TYR A 2 -13.61 16.18 -2.17
N LYS A 3 -14.27 15.78 -1.07
CA LYS A 3 -13.61 15.63 0.25
C LYS A 3 -12.47 14.60 0.30
N ARG A 4 -12.47 13.61 -0.60
CA ARG A 4 -11.43 12.57 -0.65
C ARG A 4 -10.17 13.02 -1.39
N GLN A 5 -10.32 13.98 -2.29
CA GLN A 5 -9.21 14.54 -3.06
C GLN A 5 -8.36 15.47 -2.18
N VAL A 6 -9.00 16.31 -1.36
CA VAL A 6 -8.31 17.20 -0.42
C VAL A 6 -7.35 16.46 0.50
N SER A 7 -7.72 15.29 1.04
CA SER A 7 -6.83 14.53 1.92
C SER A 7 -5.57 14.00 1.22
N ARG A 8 -5.64 13.69 -0.07
CA ARG A 8 -4.47 13.27 -0.86
C ARG A 8 -3.53 14.44 -1.11
N GLU A 9 -4.09 15.60 -1.43
CA GLU A 9 -3.32 16.84 -1.61
C GLU A 9 -2.60 17.23 -0.31
N VAL A 10 -3.28 17.23 0.82
CA VAL A 10 -2.67 17.54 2.13
C VAL A 10 -1.49 16.60 2.44
N ILE A 11 -1.62 15.31 2.13
CA ILE A 11 -0.54 14.33 2.32
C ILE A 11 0.63 14.66 1.37
N ALA A 12 0.34 14.92 0.10
CA ALA A 12 1.36 15.27 -0.88
C ALA A 12 2.09 16.56 -0.50
N ASP A 13 1.35 17.61 -0.14
CA ASP A 13 1.88 18.91 0.27
C ASP A 13 2.75 18.79 1.53
N SER A 14 2.35 17.95 2.49
CA SER A 14 3.15 17.66 3.69
C SER A 14 4.49 17.03 3.34
N ILE A 15 4.50 16.05 2.42
CA ILE A 15 5.71 15.39 1.95
C ILE A 15 6.60 16.39 1.22
N GLU A 16 6.04 17.17 0.29
CA GLU A 16 6.78 18.19 -0.45
C GLU A 16 7.41 19.21 0.46
N THR A 17 6.64 19.70 1.44
CA THR A 17 7.11 20.69 2.41
C THR A 17 8.30 20.17 3.20
N VAL A 18 8.19 18.99 3.79
CA VAL A 18 9.25 18.43 4.64
C VAL A 18 10.50 18.11 3.81
N VAL A 19 10.34 17.38 2.71
CA VAL A 19 11.47 16.97 1.86
C VAL A 19 12.13 18.17 1.18
N GLY A 20 11.33 19.14 0.76
CA GLY A 20 11.83 20.37 0.13
C GLY A 20 12.58 21.27 1.10
N CYS A 21 12.00 21.54 2.26
CA CYS A 21 12.61 22.41 3.27
C CYS A 21 13.89 21.81 3.88
N LEU A 22 13.94 20.51 4.08
CA LEU A 22 15.11 19.83 4.65
C LEU A 22 16.16 19.44 3.59
N GLY A 23 15.85 19.60 2.32
CA GLY A 23 16.80 19.34 1.23
C GLY A 23 17.21 17.88 1.08
N TYR A 24 16.32 16.93 1.39
CA TYR A 24 16.64 15.51 1.25
C TYR A 24 16.84 15.11 -0.21
N ASP A 25 17.85 14.29 -0.49
CA ASP A 25 18.21 13.83 -1.83
C ASP A 25 17.35 12.68 -2.32
N GLY A 26 16.80 11.86 -1.41
CA GLY A 26 15.96 10.72 -1.70
C GLY A 26 14.82 10.55 -0.70
N LEU A 27 13.83 9.74 -1.08
CA LEU A 27 12.59 9.58 -0.32
C LEU A 27 12.12 8.12 -0.30
N ILE A 28 11.87 7.59 0.88
CA ILE A 28 11.11 6.36 1.05
C ILE A 28 9.76 6.73 1.65
N THR A 29 8.67 6.34 0.99
CA THR A 29 7.32 6.50 1.51
C THR A 29 6.70 5.16 1.85
N ILE A 30 5.97 5.10 2.97
CA ILE A 30 5.28 3.88 3.42
C ILE A 30 3.79 4.18 3.50
N GLY A 31 2.99 3.34 2.89
CA GLY A 31 1.54 3.52 2.90
C GLY A 31 0.78 2.21 2.80
N GLY A 32 -0.47 2.22 3.28
CA GLY A 32 -1.30 1.02 3.32
C GLY A 32 -2.80 1.28 3.10
N CYS A 33 -3.19 2.48 2.66
CA CYS A 33 -4.60 2.81 2.46
C CYS A 33 -4.80 3.73 1.26
N TYR A 34 -6.02 3.74 0.73
CA TYR A 34 -6.38 4.41 -0.51
C TYR A 34 -6.23 5.95 -0.52
N LYS A 35 -6.01 6.57 0.61
CA LYS A 35 -5.75 8.01 0.69
C LYS A 35 -4.27 8.34 0.74
N ASN A 36 -3.53 7.64 1.60
CA ASN A 36 -2.11 7.93 1.77
C ASN A 36 -1.26 7.43 0.59
N MET A 37 -1.59 6.29 0.00
CA MET A 37 -0.83 5.74 -1.12
C MET A 37 -0.82 6.67 -2.34
N PRO A 38 -1.96 7.13 -2.88
CA PRO A 38 -1.93 8.11 -3.97
C PRO A 38 -1.36 9.47 -3.51
N GLY A 39 -1.54 9.89 -2.26
CA GLY A 39 -0.90 11.09 -1.72
C GLY A 39 0.63 10.98 -1.73
N CYS A 40 1.17 9.84 -1.32
CA CYS A 40 2.61 9.55 -1.41
C CYS A 40 3.11 9.61 -2.86
N LEU A 41 2.40 8.98 -3.81
CA LEU A 41 2.78 9.02 -5.22
C LEU A 41 2.79 10.42 -5.79
N ILE A 42 1.77 11.22 -5.47
CA ILE A 42 1.71 12.63 -5.90
C ILE A 42 2.92 13.40 -5.37
N GLY A 43 3.22 13.28 -4.08
CA GLY A 43 4.37 13.93 -3.47
C GLY A 43 5.70 13.47 -4.09
N MET A 44 5.88 12.17 -4.30
CA MET A 44 7.07 11.61 -4.96
C MET A 44 7.23 12.14 -6.39
N ALA A 45 6.14 12.18 -7.17
CA ALA A 45 6.16 12.68 -8.54
C ALA A 45 6.45 14.18 -8.63
N ARG A 46 5.86 14.98 -7.74
CA ARG A 46 6.08 16.43 -7.69
C ARG A 46 7.51 16.79 -7.28
N LEU A 47 8.04 16.12 -6.28
CA LEU A 47 9.43 16.31 -5.83
C LEU A 47 10.43 15.85 -6.89
N ASN A 48 10.08 14.85 -7.66
CA ASN A 48 10.91 14.24 -8.70
C ASN A 48 12.35 13.96 -8.23
N ARG A 49 12.50 13.44 -7.02
CA ARG A 49 13.75 12.97 -6.44
C ARG A 49 13.78 11.46 -6.41
N PRO A 50 14.95 10.79 -6.39
CA PRO A 50 15.04 9.34 -6.22
C PRO A 50 14.11 8.87 -5.11
N SER A 51 13.17 8.00 -5.42
CA SER A 51 12.11 7.65 -4.49
C SER A 51 11.67 6.21 -4.65
N ILE A 52 11.30 5.58 -3.54
CA ILE A 52 10.71 4.24 -3.53
C ILE A 52 9.52 4.19 -2.58
N PHE A 53 8.47 3.52 -3.00
CA PHE A 53 7.30 3.28 -2.18
C PHE A 53 7.35 1.88 -1.56
N ILE A 54 7.01 1.76 -0.28
CA ILE A 54 6.85 0.49 0.41
C ILE A 54 5.37 0.33 0.79
N TYR A 55 4.74 -0.74 0.30
CA TYR A 55 3.42 -1.13 0.75
C TYR A 55 3.49 -1.70 2.16
N GLY A 56 2.69 -1.17 3.08
CA GLY A 56 2.65 -1.62 4.47
C GLY A 56 2.16 -3.07 4.66
N GLY A 57 1.61 -3.67 3.62
CA GLY A 57 1.16 -5.05 3.60
C GLY A 57 -0.30 -5.24 3.99
N SER A 58 -0.87 -6.34 3.54
CA SER A 58 -2.25 -6.76 3.85
C SER A 58 -2.35 -7.42 5.21
N ILE A 59 -3.55 -7.43 5.78
CA ILE A 59 -3.86 -8.26 6.95
C ILE A 59 -3.66 -9.72 6.55
N LYS A 60 -2.90 -10.45 7.35
CA LYS A 60 -2.73 -11.88 7.17
C LYS A 60 -4.07 -12.59 7.38
N PRO A 61 -4.46 -13.53 6.49
CA PRO A 61 -5.62 -14.39 6.73
C PRO A 61 -5.47 -15.15 8.07
N SER A 62 -6.59 -15.41 8.73
CA SER A 62 -6.58 -16.17 9.98
C SER A 62 -6.08 -17.61 9.75
N ASN A 63 -5.76 -18.30 10.85
CA ASN A 63 -5.38 -19.72 10.78
C ASN A 63 -6.50 -20.60 10.22
N GLU A 64 -7.75 -20.18 10.34
CA GLU A 64 -8.93 -20.83 9.78
C GLU A 64 -9.22 -20.44 8.34
N LYS A 65 -8.31 -19.68 7.71
CA LYS A 65 -8.43 -19.17 6.34
C LYS A 65 -9.66 -18.29 6.10
N THR A 66 -10.14 -17.65 7.17
CA THR A 66 -11.24 -16.69 7.12
C THR A 66 -10.71 -15.28 6.90
N ASP A 67 -11.50 -14.45 6.24
CA ASP A 67 -11.16 -13.08 5.91
C ASP A 67 -12.40 -12.17 6.01
N TYR A 68 -12.26 -10.93 5.56
CA TYR A 68 -13.33 -9.96 5.52
C TYR A 68 -14.55 -10.43 4.69
N VAL A 69 -14.34 -11.19 3.61
CA VAL A 69 -15.43 -11.70 2.77
C VAL A 69 -16.25 -12.73 3.56
N THR A 70 -15.57 -13.61 4.27
CA THR A 70 -16.20 -14.60 5.16
C THR A 70 -17.11 -13.94 6.19
N VAL A 71 -16.63 -12.85 6.85
CA VAL A 71 -17.48 -12.12 7.82
C VAL A 71 -18.72 -11.53 7.13
N SER A 72 -18.55 -10.96 5.93
CA SER A 72 -19.68 -10.38 5.20
C SER A 72 -20.72 -11.43 4.81
N GLU A 73 -20.29 -12.65 4.45
CA GLU A 73 -21.17 -13.78 4.19
C GLU A 73 -21.91 -14.22 5.46
N LYS A 74 -21.20 -14.30 6.59
CA LYS A 74 -21.78 -14.65 7.90
C LYS A 74 -22.79 -13.61 8.40
N VAL A 75 -22.59 -12.33 8.15
CA VAL A 75 -23.61 -11.30 8.40
C VAL A 75 -24.88 -11.56 7.57
N GLY A 76 -24.73 -12.00 6.32
CA GLY A 76 -25.85 -12.39 5.48
C GLY A 76 -26.61 -13.62 6.02
N GLU A 77 -25.90 -14.66 6.48
CA GLU A 77 -26.47 -15.85 7.10
C GLU A 77 -27.19 -15.52 8.41
N PHE A 78 -26.57 -14.68 9.26
CA PHE A 78 -27.22 -14.19 10.49
C PHE A 78 -28.52 -13.43 10.21
N SER A 79 -28.52 -12.57 9.19
CA SER A 79 -29.71 -11.79 8.80
C SER A 79 -30.86 -12.68 8.31
N LYS A 80 -30.55 -13.88 7.81
CA LYS A 80 -31.55 -14.89 7.42
C LYS A 80 -32.00 -15.81 8.57
N GLY A 81 -31.26 -15.78 9.68
CA GLY A 81 -31.49 -16.68 10.82
C GLY A 81 -30.84 -18.06 10.66
N ASP A 82 -29.91 -18.22 9.73
CA ASP A 82 -29.20 -19.48 9.47
C ASP A 82 -28.10 -19.77 10.51
N ILE A 83 -27.59 -18.74 11.17
CA ILE A 83 -26.60 -18.82 12.25
C ILE A 83 -27.03 -17.96 13.45
N ASP A 84 -26.52 -18.28 14.63
CA ASP A 84 -26.77 -17.50 15.85
C ASP A 84 -25.74 -16.35 16.04
N GLU A 85 -26.03 -15.47 17.00
CA GLU A 85 -25.14 -14.33 17.31
C GLU A 85 -23.78 -14.78 17.82
N LYS A 86 -23.67 -15.91 18.49
CA LYS A 86 -22.39 -16.43 19.02
C LYS A 86 -21.47 -16.87 17.88
N GLU A 87 -22.06 -17.50 16.87
CA GLU A 87 -21.33 -17.90 15.69
C GLU A 87 -20.86 -16.68 14.88
N LEU A 88 -21.70 -15.68 14.69
CA LEU A 88 -21.31 -14.43 14.05
C LEU A 88 -20.15 -13.76 14.79
N ILE A 89 -20.24 -13.58 16.10
CA ILE A 89 -19.17 -13.00 16.94
C ILE A 89 -17.88 -13.82 16.85
N HIS A 90 -17.98 -15.15 16.72
CA HIS A 90 -16.81 -15.99 16.53
C HIS A 90 -16.09 -15.62 15.24
N TYR A 91 -16.79 -15.56 14.10
CA TYR A 91 -16.21 -15.17 12.82
C TYR A 91 -15.65 -13.74 12.80
N GLU A 92 -16.34 -12.78 13.44
CA GLU A 92 -15.82 -11.41 13.59
C GLU A 92 -14.48 -11.37 14.31
N LYS A 93 -14.28 -12.21 15.33
CA LYS A 93 -13.03 -12.26 16.10
C LYS A 93 -11.87 -12.89 15.36
N ILE A 94 -12.13 -13.93 14.56
CA ILE A 94 -11.06 -14.73 13.95
C ILE A 94 -10.67 -14.29 12.54
N SER A 95 -11.54 -13.49 11.87
CA SER A 95 -11.34 -13.23 10.44
C SER A 95 -10.46 -12.03 10.12
N VAL A 96 -10.27 -11.10 11.05
CA VAL A 96 -9.55 -9.84 10.81
C VAL A 96 -8.58 -9.57 11.96
N GLU A 97 -7.76 -10.54 12.29
CA GLU A 97 -6.79 -10.46 13.37
C GLU A 97 -5.47 -9.84 12.89
N GLY A 98 -5.00 -8.86 13.63
CA GLY A 98 -3.65 -8.35 13.46
C GLY A 98 -3.52 -7.12 12.56
N PRO A 99 -2.29 -6.68 12.35
CA PRO A 99 -1.99 -5.46 11.61
C PRO A 99 -2.02 -5.69 10.10
N GLY A 100 -2.31 -4.63 9.37
CA GLY A 100 -2.24 -4.61 7.91
C GLY A 100 -3.37 -3.84 7.27
N SER A 101 -3.27 -3.66 5.96
CA SER A 101 -4.32 -3.09 5.13
C SER A 101 -5.41 -4.12 4.86
N CYS A 102 -6.60 -3.66 4.45
CA CYS A 102 -7.69 -4.54 4.07
C CYS A 102 -7.22 -5.66 3.11
N GLY A 103 -7.52 -6.93 3.44
CA GLY A 103 -7.10 -8.11 2.65
C GLY A 103 -7.89 -8.32 1.36
N GLY A 104 -9.00 -7.61 1.16
CA GLY A 104 -9.75 -7.65 -0.10
C GLY A 104 -9.05 -6.85 -1.21
N MET A 105 -9.23 -7.25 -2.48
CA MET A 105 -8.69 -6.51 -3.62
C MET A 105 -9.50 -5.24 -3.90
N TYR A 106 -9.69 -4.42 -2.88
CA TYR A 106 -10.29 -3.10 -2.96
C TYR A 106 -9.22 -2.03 -3.23
N THR A 107 -9.40 -0.82 -2.69
CA THR A 107 -8.55 0.31 -3.06
C THR A 107 -7.09 0.17 -2.59
N ALA A 108 -6.83 -0.37 -1.39
CA ALA A 108 -5.46 -0.50 -0.88
C ALA A 108 -4.62 -1.45 -1.74
N ASN A 109 -5.08 -2.67 -1.94
CA ASN A 109 -4.36 -3.67 -2.71
C ASN A 109 -4.27 -3.28 -4.21
N THR A 110 -5.34 -2.70 -4.76
CA THR A 110 -5.33 -2.19 -6.13
C THR A 110 -4.31 -1.07 -6.31
N MET A 111 -4.23 -0.12 -5.37
CA MET A 111 -3.21 0.93 -5.42
C MET A 111 -1.80 0.38 -5.23
N ALA A 112 -1.60 -0.58 -4.34
CA ALA A 112 -0.30 -1.24 -4.17
C ALA A 112 0.17 -1.90 -5.48
N SER A 113 -0.72 -2.64 -6.13
CA SER A 113 -0.44 -3.27 -7.43
C SER A 113 -0.17 -2.25 -8.54
N ALA A 114 -0.92 -1.15 -8.56
CA ALA A 114 -0.69 -0.06 -9.51
C ALA A 114 0.68 0.62 -9.29
N ILE A 115 1.07 0.87 -8.04
CA ILE A 115 2.37 1.46 -7.68
C ILE A 115 3.52 0.53 -8.10
N GLU A 116 3.35 -0.78 -7.89
CA GLU A 116 4.31 -1.78 -8.32
C GLU A 116 4.41 -1.85 -9.86
N ALA A 117 3.27 -1.85 -10.56
CA ALA A 117 3.23 -1.84 -12.02
C ALA A 117 3.88 -0.58 -12.62
N LEU A 118 3.77 0.57 -11.94
CA LEU A 118 4.46 1.80 -12.32
C LEU A 118 5.98 1.75 -12.03
N GLY A 119 6.48 0.72 -11.37
CA GLY A 119 7.90 0.60 -11.00
C GLY A 119 8.33 1.46 -9.81
N MET A 120 7.37 1.97 -9.04
CA MET A 120 7.61 2.82 -7.88
C MET A 120 7.78 2.03 -6.57
N SER A 121 7.60 0.72 -6.61
CA SER A 121 7.77 -0.22 -5.49
C SER A 121 8.57 -1.44 -5.93
N LEU A 122 9.06 -2.23 -4.98
CA LEU A 122 9.76 -3.47 -5.27
C LEU A 122 8.80 -4.52 -5.87
N PRO A 123 9.28 -5.36 -6.81
CA PRO A 123 8.47 -6.44 -7.36
C PRO A 123 7.98 -7.42 -6.28
N GLY A 124 6.69 -7.75 -6.32
CA GLY A 124 6.03 -8.65 -5.36
C GLY A 124 5.64 -8.00 -4.03
N SER A 125 5.98 -6.73 -3.79
CA SER A 125 5.68 -6.03 -2.55
C SER A 125 4.18 -5.85 -2.30
N SER A 126 3.39 -5.71 -3.37
CA SER A 126 1.94 -5.46 -3.29
C SER A 126 1.11 -6.64 -2.77
N SER A 127 1.66 -7.86 -2.79
CA SER A 127 0.96 -9.10 -2.40
C SER A 127 1.40 -9.66 -1.05
N GLN A 128 2.21 -8.94 -0.29
CA GLN A 128 2.78 -9.43 0.96
C GLN A 128 1.91 -9.06 2.18
N ASP A 129 1.91 -9.96 3.18
CA ASP A 129 1.32 -9.67 4.49
C ASP A 129 2.16 -8.66 5.26
N ALA A 130 1.51 -7.82 6.06
CA ALA A 130 2.17 -6.78 6.85
C ALA A 130 3.21 -7.32 7.85
N ILE A 131 3.00 -8.54 8.35
CA ILE A 131 3.87 -9.18 9.36
C ILE A 131 4.71 -10.32 8.79
N SER A 132 4.76 -10.44 7.46
CA SER A 132 5.53 -11.49 6.81
C SER A 132 7.04 -11.26 6.89
N LYS A 133 7.81 -12.34 6.86
CA LYS A 133 9.27 -12.28 6.72
C LYS A 133 9.70 -11.54 5.46
N SER A 134 9.01 -11.81 4.35
CA SER A 134 9.23 -11.16 3.06
C SER A 134 9.04 -9.64 3.14
N LYS A 135 8.08 -9.16 3.93
CA LYS A 135 7.89 -7.72 4.14
C LYS A 135 9.06 -7.07 4.89
N ASN A 136 9.61 -7.75 5.86
CA ASN A 136 10.83 -7.27 6.54
C ASN A 136 12.04 -7.23 5.60
N GLU A 137 12.18 -8.24 4.74
CA GLU A 137 13.22 -8.29 3.71
C GLU A 137 13.04 -7.20 2.66
N ASP A 138 11.80 -6.88 2.29
CA ASP A 138 11.45 -5.74 1.43
C ASP A 138 11.96 -4.42 2.00
N CYS A 139 11.79 -4.17 3.29
CA CYS A 139 12.26 -2.94 3.92
C CYS A 139 13.79 -2.79 3.80
N VAL A 140 14.52 -3.87 4.00
CA VAL A 140 15.99 -3.88 3.83
C VAL A 140 16.36 -3.67 2.36
N THR A 141 15.65 -4.33 1.45
CA THR A 141 15.89 -4.24 0.00
C THR A 141 15.56 -2.84 -0.51
N ALA A 142 14.49 -2.23 -0.03
CA ALA A 142 14.15 -0.85 -0.38
C ALA A 142 15.21 0.15 0.06
N GLY A 143 15.81 -0.05 1.24
CA GLY A 143 16.95 0.74 1.70
C GLY A 143 18.17 0.65 0.77
N LYS A 144 18.45 -0.54 0.22
CA LYS A 144 19.51 -0.71 -0.79
C LYS A 144 19.11 -0.12 -2.14
N ALA A 145 17.85 -0.29 -2.53
CA ALA A 145 17.33 0.21 -3.79
C ALA A 145 17.38 1.74 -3.87
N ILE A 146 17.01 2.45 -2.78
CA ILE A 146 17.07 3.92 -2.79
C ILE A 146 18.51 4.44 -2.99
N MET A 147 19.51 3.76 -2.41
CA MET A 147 20.92 4.12 -2.63
C MET A 147 21.32 3.95 -4.11
N ASN A 148 20.90 2.87 -4.75
CA ASN A 148 21.14 2.65 -6.17
C ASN A 148 20.43 3.69 -7.07
N LEU A 149 19.20 4.11 -6.67
CA LEU A 149 18.48 5.17 -7.37
C LEU A 149 19.19 6.52 -7.25
N LEU A 150 19.75 6.83 -6.08
CA LEU A 150 20.54 8.02 -5.82
C LEU A 150 21.83 8.04 -6.65
N GLU A 151 22.60 6.94 -6.64
CA GLU A 151 23.85 6.80 -7.41
C GLU A 151 23.64 6.95 -8.91
N LYS A 152 22.51 6.50 -9.43
CA LYS A 152 22.16 6.56 -10.85
C LYS A 152 21.35 7.80 -11.24
N ASP A 153 21.02 8.68 -10.30
CA ASP A 153 20.12 9.83 -10.46
C ASP A 153 18.77 9.46 -11.13
N LEU A 154 18.25 8.26 -10.80
CA LEU A 154 16.96 7.80 -11.34
C LEU A 154 15.80 8.41 -10.56
N LYS A 155 14.92 9.10 -11.26
CA LYS A 155 13.81 9.88 -10.71
C LYS A 155 12.45 9.30 -11.12
N PRO A 156 11.38 9.50 -10.32
CA PRO A 156 10.04 8.94 -10.60
C PRO A 156 9.54 9.17 -12.03
N VAL A 157 9.71 10.37 -12.55
CA VAL A 157 9.26 10.72 -13.92
C VAL A 157 10.04 9.94 -14.98
N SER A 158 11.31 9.62 -14.74
CA SER A 158 12.14 8.91 -15.72
C SER A 158 11.72 7.46 -15.91
N TYR A 159 11.41 6.70 -14.84
CA TYR A 159 11.06 5.30 -15.03
C TYR A 159 9.59 5.06 -15.35
N THR A 160 8.69 5.92 -15.00
CA THR A 160 7.32 5.85 -15.53
C THR A 160 7.28 6.10 -17.02
N HIS A 161 8.16 6.93 -17.54
CA HIS A 161 8.32 7.20 -18.98
C HIS A 161 8.97 6.03 -19.74
N LEU A 162 10.00 5.42 -19.16
CA LEU A 162 10.69 4.26 -19.76
C LEU A 162 9.74 3.06 -19.90
N ARG A 163 8.94 2.75 -18.89
CA ARG A 163 7.98 1.62 -18.98
C ARG A 163 6.84 1.84 -19.96
N ALA A 164 6.41 3.07 -20.18
CA ALA A 164 5.40 3.37 -21.20
C ALA A 164 5.89 3.06 -22.62
N HIS A 165 7.20 3.06 -22.85
CA HIS A 165 7.82 2.71 -24.12
C HIS A 165 8.16 1.23 -24.29
N GLU A 166 8.28 0.48 -23.20
CA GLU A 166 8.58 -0.96 -23.23
C GLU A 166 7.35 -1.86 -23.40
N THR A 167 6.16 -1.30 -23.34
CA THR A 167 4.87 -2.03 -23.46
C THR A 167 4.20 -1.90 -24.82
N VAL A 168 4.90 -1.42 -25.85
CA VAL A 168 4.41 -1.34 -27.22
C VAL A 168 5.12 -2.36 -28.11
#